data_3d8fa8fc5c0d5e88b56bf6c2ba2cad5b
#
_entry.id   3d8fa8fc5c0d5e88b56bf6c2ba2cad5b
#
_cell.length_a   1.000
_cell.length_b   1.000
_cell.length_c   1.000
_cell.angle_alpha   90.00
_cell.angle_beta   90.00
_cell.angle_gamma   90.00
#
_symmetry.space_group_name_H-M   'P 1'
#
loop_
_entity.id
_entity.type
_entity.pdbx_description
1 polymer ?
#
loop_
_entity_poly.entity_id
_entity_poly.type
_entity_poly.pdbx_seq_one_letter_code
_entity_poly.pdbx_strand_id
1 'polypeptide(L)'
;MTLKLFLGVLALLVLPVAIASLGYHWHWHWFPLLDLDELPALLAYGLTLSVGETGILITLVLLSALTLHRWRRRPGQFLVFFLCLMTALGGAFVTKTLAKQYFKEPRPYVLWLEEQGKIDSSSFYAQREAIREQWLAEGLSRVSEQQIPRWLKLHWQEEVNYSFPSGHSIAAMTIAAFFCLLLAYRRASPWLVTALAGWAVAVCYSRLLLGLHWPADILASSLLGFLFGALGAWGFIRWDRRKL
;
A
#
# COMPACT_ATOMS: atom_id res chain seq x y z
N MET A 1 -19.33 -10.73 12.97
CA MET A 1 -17.90 -11.06 12.83
C MET A 1 -17.41 -11.57 14.16
N THR A 2 -16.76 -12.73 14.21
CA THR A 2 -16.21 -13.26 15.47
C THR A 2 -14.82 -12.66 15.73
N LEU A 3 -14.45 -12.56 17.02
CA LEU A 3 -13.12 -12.07 17.40
C LEU A 3 -11.99 -12.91 16.78
N LYS A 4 -12.15 -14.25 16.75
CA LYS A 4 -11.18 -15.16 16.13
C LYS A 4 -10.93 -14.84 14.66
N LEU A 5 -11.98 -14.57 13.89
CA LEU A 5 -11.86 -14.20 12.48
C LEU A 5 -11.13 -12.87 12.29
N PHE A 6 -11.48 -11.87 13.10
CA PHE A 6 -10.83 -10.55 13.08
C PHE A 6 -9.32 -10.68 13.38
N LEU A 7 -8.98 -11.35 14.48
CA LEU A 7 -7.58 -11.55 14.90
C LEU A 7 -6.79 -12.38 13.87
N GLY A 8 -7.40 -13.40 13.26
CA GLY A 8 -6.75 -14.20 12.22
C GLY A 8 -6.40 -13.38 10.99
N VAL A 9 -7.30 -12.53 10.49
CA VAL A 9 -7.03 -11.66 9.34
C VAL A 9 -6.03 -10.55 9.71
N LEU A 10 -6.12 -9.99 10.93
CA LEU A 10 -5.15 -9.02 11.43
C LEU A 10 -3.74 -9.61 11.44
N ALA A 11 -3.58 -10.80 12.03
CA ALA A 11 -2.28 -11.47 12.08
C ALA A 11 -1.73 -11.76 10.68
N LEU A 12 -2.58 -12.23 9.76
CA LEU A 12 -2.17 -12.54 8.39
C LEU A 12 -1.65 -11.31 7.62
N LEU A 13 -2.24 -10.13 7.86
CA LEU A 13 -1.89 -8.90 7.17
C LEU A 13 -0.76 -8.13 7.86
N VAL A 14 -0.80 -8.00 9.18
CA VAL A 14 0.09 -7.08 9.89
C VAL A 14 1.37 -7.75 10.37
N LEU A 15 1.30 -9.02 10.81
CA LEU A 15 2.46 -9.70 11.38
C LEU A 15 3.67 -9.81 10.42
N PRO A 16 3.50 -10.18 9.13
CA PRO A 16 4.63 -10.21 8.20
C PRO A 16 5.29 -8.83 8.03
N VAL A 17 4.48 -7.76 7.99
CA VAL A 17 4.99 -6.38 7.88
C VAL A 17 5.71 -5.94 9.16
N ALA A 18 5.20 -6.34 10.33
CA ALA A 18 5.85 -6.07 11.61
C ALA A 18 7.23 -6.74 11.69
N ILE A 19 7.37 -7.97 11.19
CA ILE A 19 8.66 -8.66 11.11
C ILE A 19 9.67 -7.89 10.25
N ALA A 20 9.23 -7.37 9.08
CA ALA A 20 10.08 -6.52 8.23
C ALA A 20 10.55 -5.26 8.96
N SER A 21 9.67 -4.68 9.78
CA SER A 21 9.99 -3.46 10.54
C SER A 21 10.97 -3.72 11.69
N LEU A 22 10.95 -4.91 12.31
CA LEU A 22 11.94 -5.31 13.31
C LEU A 22 13.34 -5.45 12.70
N GLY A 23 13.45 -5.93 11.46
CA GLY A 23 14.72 -6.02 10.76
C GLY A 23 15.44 -4.68 10.58
N TYR A 24 14.69 -3.57 10.54
CA TYR A 24 15.26 -2.23 10.47
C TYR A 24 16.11 -1.85 11.71
N HIS A 25 15.71 -2.28 12.91
CA HIS A 25 16.47 -2.05 14.14
C HIS A 25 17.82 -2.81 14.17
N TRP A 26 18.00 -3.81 13.29
CA TRP A 26 19.26 -4.54 13.13
C TRP A 26 20.08 -4.04 11.93
N HIS A 27 19.92 -2.75 11.50
CA HIS A 27 20.63 -2.11 10.39
C HIS A 27 20.38 -2.77 9.02
N TRP A 28 19.26 -3.45 8.83
CA TRP A 28 18.87 -3.97 7.54
C TRP A 28 18.36 -2.84 6.65
N HIS A 29 19.13 -2.54 5.60
CA HIS A 29 18.71 -1.62 4.55
C HIS A 29 17.95 -2.40 3.47
N TRP A 30 16.69 -2.01 3.22
CA TRP A 30 15.86 -2.63 2.21
C TRP A 30 16.15 -2.12 0.80
N PHE A 31 16.80 -0.98 0.68
CA PHE A 31 17.19 -0.38 -0.58
C PHE A 31 18.66 0.10 -0.48
N PRO A 32 19.49 -0.19 -1.51
CA PRO A 32 19.29 -1.12 -2.63
C PRO A 32 19.64 -2.57 -2.24
N LEU A 33 18.64 -3.41 -2.02
CA LEU A 33 18.83 -4.83 -1.65
C LEU A 33 18.74 -5.74 -2.88
N LEU A 34 17.89 -5.37 -3.86
CA LEU A 34 17.68 -6.14 -5.08
C LEU A 34 18.62 -5.66 -6.19
N ASP A 35 19.05 -6.61 -7.03
CA ASP A 35 19.50 -6.27 -8.36
C ASP A 35 18.29 -5.77 -9.18
N LEU A 36 18.35 -4.50 -9.56
CA LEU A 36 17.21 -3.80 -10.15
C LEU A 36 16.95 -4.21 -11.61
N ASP A 37 17.91 -4.91 -12.25
CA ASP A 37 17.76 -5.43 -13.60
C ASP A 37 17.15 -6.85 -13.63
N GLU A 38 16.96 -7.45 -12.46
CA GLU A 38 16.42 -8.81 -12.34
C GLU A 38 14.89 -8.86 -12.18
N LEU A 39 14.34 -10.05 -12.45
CA LEU A 39 12.90 -10.35 -12.33
C LEU A 39 12.28 -9.97 -10.97
N PRO A 40 12.91 -10.19 -9.79
CA PRO A 40 12.33 -9.79 -8.51
C PRO A 40 12.01 -8.30 -8.42
N ALA A 41 12.86 -7.42 -8.97
CA ALA A 41 12.60 -5.99 -8.98
C ALA A 41 11.43 -5.60 -9.89
N LEU A 42 11.32 -6.22 -11.07
CA LEU A 42 10.19 -6.04 -11.98
C LEU A 42 8.88 -6.56 -11.39
N LEU A 43 8.90 -7.68 -10.65
CA LEU A 43 7.74 -8.18 -9.93
C LEU A 43 7.33 -7.22 -8.80
N ALA A 44 8.27 -6.66 -8.04
CA ALA A 44 7.98 -5.64 -7.04
C ALA A 44 7.35 -4.39 -7.67
N TYR A 45 7.82 -3.98 -8.85
CA TYR A 45 7.22 -2.88 -9.60
C TYR A 45 5.80 -3.21 -10.07
N GLY A 46 5.58 -4.39 -10.64
CA GLY A 46 4.25 -4.86 -11.04
C GLY A 46 3.25 -4.91 -9.88
N LEU A 47 3.70 -5.36 -8.70
CA LEU A 47 2.89 -5.36 -7.47
C LEU A 47 2.50 -3.94 -7.06
N THR A 48 3.43 -3.00 -7.09
CA THR A 48 3.15 -1.59 -6.78
C THR A 48 2.12 -0.99 -7.75
N LEU A 49 2.24 -1.27 -9.06
CA LEU A 49 1.30 -0.80 -10.08
C LEU A 49 -0.13 -1.31 -9.87
N SER A 50 -0.32 -2.49 -9.25
CA SER A 50 -1.66 -3.04 -8.97
C SER A 50 -2.49 -2.17 -8.02
N VAL A 51 -1.86 -1.24 -7.30
CA VAL A 51 -2.51 -0.27 -6.39
C VAL A 51 -2.26 1.18 -6.84
N GLY A 52 -1.57 1.38 -7.97
CA GLY A 52 -1.46 2.68 -8.63
C GLY A 52 -2.78 3.14 -9.23
N GLU A 53 -2.80 4.32 -9.85
CA GLU A 53 -4.04 4.99 -10.32
C GLU A 53 -4.99 4.09 -11.12
N THR A 54 -4.49 3.40 -12.14
CA THR A 54 -5.31 2.50 -12.97
C THR A 54 -5.45 1.12 -12.34
N GLY A 55 -4.38 0.60 -11.74
CA GLY A 55 -4.34 -0.75 -11.16
C GLY A 55 -5.33 -0.93 -10.02
N ILE A 56 -5.52 0.11 -9.18
CA ILE A 56 -6.47 0.05 -8.06
C ILE A 56 -7.90 -0.16 -8.54
N LEU A 57 -8.30 0.46 -9.65
CA LEU A 57 -9.65 0.31 -10.21
C LEU A 57 -9.88 -1.11 -10.69
N ILE A 58 -8.92 -1.69 -11.42
CA ILE A 58 -8.98 -3.07 -11.88
C ILE A 58 -9.08 -4.03 -10.70
N THR A 59 -8.21 -3.85 -9.70
CA THR A 59 -8.19 -4.66 -8.47
C THR A 59 -9.53 -4.59 -7.73
N LEU A 60 -10.11 -3.40 -7.56
CA LEU A 60 -11.41 -3.22 -6.91
C LEU A 60 -12.55 -3.88 -7.68
N VAL A 61 -12.58 -3.76 -9.00
CA VAL A 61 -13.61 -4.39 -9.85
C VAL A 61 -13.53 -5.91 -9.72
N LEU A 62 -12.34 -6.50 -9.87
CA LEU A 62 -12.15 -7.95 -9.80
C LEU A 62 -12.53 -8.51 -8.43
N LEU A 63 -12.06 -7.89 -7.34
CA LEU A 63 -12.36 -8.32 -5.97
C LEU A 63 -13.83 -8.12 -5.61
N SER A 64 -14.45 -7.04 -6.08
CA SER A 64 -15.89 -6.81 -5.88
C SER A 64 -16.72 -7.85 -6.60
N ALA A 65 -16.42 -8.17 -7.85
CA ALA A 65 -17.10 -9.20 -8.63
C ALA A 65 -16.96 -10.58 -7.95
N LEU A 66 -15.74 -10.96 -7.57
CA LEU A 66 -15.43 -12.22 -6.88
C LEU A 66 -16.17 -12.34 -5.54
N THR A 67 -16.27 -11.25 -4.80
CA THR A 67 -16.90 -11.24 -3.47
C THR A 67 -18.42 -11.24 -3.58
N LEU A 68 -19.00 -10.33 -4.38
CA LEU A 68 -20.44 -10.18 -4.51
C LEU A 68 -21.10 -11.40 -5.18
N HIS A 69 -20.39 -12.11 -6.05
CA HIS A 69 -20.86 -13.38 -6.62
C HIS A 69 -21.25 -14.41 -5.54
N ARG A 70 -20.64 -14.35 -4.35
CA ARG A 70 -20.90 -15.25 -3.21
C ARG A 70 -22.09 -14.84 -2.34
N TRP A 71 -22.69 -13.67 -2.59
CA TRP A 71 -23.86 -13.19 -1.86
C TRP A 71 -25.14 -13.40 -2.65
N ARG A 72 -26.24 -13.72 -1.94
CA ARG A 72 -27.58 -13.66 -2.54
C ARG A 72 -27.87 -12.20 -2.89
N ARG A 73 -28.33 -11.96 -4.11
CA ARG A 73 -28.72 -10.61 -4.55
C ARG A 73 -29.88 -10.11 -3.71
N ARG A 74 -29.70 -8.95 -3.07
CA ARG A 74 -30.71 -8.27 -2.25
C ARG A 74 -30.82 -6.81 -2.68
N PRO A 75 -32.02 -6.21 -2.58
CA PRO A 75 -32.18 -4.78 -2.85
C PRO A 75 -31.22 -3.94 -1.98
N GLY A 76 -30.54 -2.98 -2.59
CA GLY A 76 -29.60 -2.09 -1.92
C GLY A 76 -28.23 -2.71 -1.57
N GLN A 77 -28.02 -4.01 -1.76
CA GLN A 77 -26.77 -4.68 -1.38
C GLN A 77 -25.55 -4.06 -2.05
N PHE A 78 -25.62 -3.80 -3.34
CA PHE A 78 -24.53 -3.19 -4.09
C PHE A 78 -24.21 -1.78 -3.57
N LEU A 79 -25.24 -0.98 -3.34
CA LEU A 79 -25.09 0.38 -2.81
C LEU A 79 -24.40 0.38 -1.44
N VAL A 80 -24.86 -0.46 -0.51
CA VAL A 80 -24.28 -0.53 0.85
C VAL A 80 -22.86 -1.06 0.81
N PHE A 81 -22.59 -2.08 -0.03
CA PHE A 81 -21.24 -2.59 -0.25
C PHE A 81 -20.31 -1.48 -0.75
N PHE A 82 -20.73 -0.77 -1.79
CA PHE A 82 -19.98 0.32 -2.38
C PHE A 82 -19.74 1.46 -1.38
N LEU A 83 -20.77 1.88 -0.65
CA LEU A 83 -20.63 2.93 0.37
C LEU A 83 -19.66 2.52 1.49
N CYS A 84 -19.73 1.29 1.99
CA CYS A 84 -18.80 0.79 3.01
C CYS A 84 -17.36 0.76 2.51
N LEU A 85 -17.14 0.31 1.26
CA LEU A 85 -15.82 0.26 0.65
C LEU A 85 -15.26 1.66 0.41
N MET A 86 -16.06 2.56 -0.17
CA MET A 86 -15.63 3.93 -0.45
C MET A 86 -15.39 4.75 0.81
N THR A 87 -16.19 4.55 1.86
CA THR A 87 -15.96 5.19 3.17
C THR A 87 -14.64 4.70 3.79
N ALA A 88 -14.34 3.41 3.69
CA ALA A 88 -13.07 2.86 4.18
C ALA A 88 -11.87 3.45 3.42
N LEU A 89 -11.91 3.45 2.08
CA LEU A 89 -10.84 4.00 1.24
C LEU A 89 -10.72 5.52 1.40
N GLY A 90 -11.84 6.23 1.47
CA GLY A 90 -11.85 7.69 1.67
C GLY A 90 -11.27 8.09 3.02
N GLY A 91 -11.62 7.39 4.10
CA GLY A 91 -11.05 7.60 5.43
C GLY A 91 -9.54 7.35 5.45
N ALA A 92 -9.10 6.26 4.83
CA ALA A 92 -7.68 5.93 4.67
C ALA A 92 -6.93 7.02 3.87
N PHE A 93 -7.52 7.51 2.78
CA PHE A 93 -6.95 8.56 1.94
C PHE A 93 -6.80 9.89 2.69
N VAL A 94 -7.84 10.33 3.40
CA VAL A 94 -7.82 11.56 4.20
C VAL A 94 -6.75 11.46 5.29
N THR A 95 -6.71 10.35 6.03
CA THR A 95 -5.72 10.13 7.08
C THR A 95 -4.29 10.18 6.53
N LYS A 96 -4.04 9.51 5.38
CA LYS A 96 -2.75 9.56 4.67
C LYS A 96 -2.36 11.01 4.35
N THR A 97 -3.29 11.78 3.79
CA THR A 97 -3.01 13.15 3.32
C THR A 97 -2.64 14.06 4.48
N LEU A 98 -3.40 14.01 5.57
CA LEU A 98 -3.12 14.80 6.77
C LEU A 98 -1.79 14.39 7.43
N ALA A 99 -1.54 13.09 7.55
CA ALA A 99 -0.30 12.59 8.14
C ALA A 99 0.95 13.00 7.33
N LYS A 100 0.91 12.95 5.99
CA LYS A 100 2.02 13.41 5.13
C LYS A 100 2.39 14.88 5.38
N GLN A 101 1.39 15.73 5.57
CA GLN A 101 1.63 17.15 5.85
C GLN A 101 2.22 17.39 7.26
N TYR A 102 1.92 16.53 8.20
CA TYR A 102 2.38 16.65 9.58
C TYR A 102 3.81 16.10 9.77
N PHE A 103 4.06 14.86 9.33
CA PHE A 103 5.33 14.17 9.63
C PHE A 103 6.48 14.62 8.72
N LYS A 104 6.23 14.97 7.47
CA LYS A 104 7.21 15.49 6.50
C LYS A 104 8.48 14.64 6.39
N GLU A 105 8.36 13.31 6.43
CA GLU A 105 9.50 12.40 6.42
C GLU A 105 10.08 12.25 5.01
N PRO A 106 11.40 12.39 4.80
CA PRO A 106 12.05 12.21 3.51
C PRO A 106 11.97 10.75 3.06
N ARG A 107 11.95 10.52 1.73
CA ARG A 107 11.97 9.16 1.18
C ARG A 107 13.38 8.58 1.17
N PRO A 108 13.51 7.23 1.32
CA PRO A 108 14.81 6.57 1.27
C PRO A 108 15.61 6.89 0.00
N TYR A 109 14.98 6.86 -1.19
CA TYR A 109 15.67 7.13 -2.43
C TYR A 109 16.18 8.59 -2.55
N VAL A 110 15.51 9.55 -1.91
CA VAL A 110 15.99 10.96 -1.89
C VAL A 110 17.25 11.08 -1.05
N LEU A 111 17.30 10.42 0.12
CA LEU A 111 18.49 10.40 0.96
C LEU A 111 19.63 9.63 0.28
N TRP A 112 19.32 8.54 -0.44
CA TRP A 112 20.32 7.83 -1.25
C TRP A 112 20.91 8.75 -2.34
N LEU A 113 20.08 9.55 -3.04
CA LEU A 113 20.56 10.53 -4.02
C LEU A 113 21.39 11.65 -3.39
N GLU A 114 21.08 12.04 -2.16
CA GLU A 114 21.87 13.01 -1.38
C GLU A 114 23.26 12.44 -1.05
N GLU A 115 23.34 11.19 -0.58
CA GLU A 115 24.60 10.48 -0.34
C GLU A 115 25.47 10.38 -1.59
N GLN A 116 24.83 10.26 -2.77
CA GLN A 116 25.52 10.27 -4.07
C GLN A 116 25.87 11.69 -4.58
N GLY A 117 25.59 12.75 -3.81
CA GLY A 117 25.81 14.13 -4.19
C GLY A 117 25.00 14.61 -5.39
N LYS A 118 23.81 14.04 -5.61
CA LYS A 118 22.92 14.36 -6.76
C LYS A 118 21.85 15.36 -6.43
N ILE A 119 21.36 15.35 -5.18
CA ILE A 119 20.29 16.21 -4.67
C ILE A 119 20.64 16.59 -3.22
N ASP A 120 20.28 17.79 -2.79
CA ASP A 120 20.22 18.16 -1.37
C ASP A 120 18.76 17.96 -0.90
N SER A 121 18.55 17.09 0.07
CA SER A 121 17.20 16.68 0.52
C SER A 121 16.44 17.84 1.16
N SER A 122 17.12 18.70 1.90
CA SER A 122 16.51 19.83 2.60
C SER A 122 15.99 20.88 1.61
N SER A 123 16.81 21.24 0.63
CA SER A 123 16.45 22.14 -0.47
C SER A 123 15.36 21.55 -1.35
N PHE A 124 15.42 20.24 -1.61
CA PHE A 124 14.43 19.52 -2.39
C PHE A 124 13.03 19.60 -1.75
N TYR A 125 12.91 19.27 -0.46
CA TYR A 125 11.61 19.29 0.23
C TYR A 125 11.12 20.70 0.55
N ALA A 126 11.97 21.73 0.48
CA ALA A 126 11.55 23.12 0.57
C ALA A 126 10.78 23.60 -0.68
N GLN A 127 10.92 22.92 -1.82
CA GLN A 127 10.25 23.28 -3.07
C GLN A 127 8.79 22.76 -3.15
N ARG A 128 8.00 23.34 -4.08
CA ARG A 128 6.69 22.83 -4.48
C ARG A 128 6.83 21.52 -5.27
N GLU A 129 5.84 20.64 -5.25
CA GLU A 129 5.87 19.34 -5.93
C GLU A 129 6.31 19.43 -7.40
N ALA A 130 5.76 20.33 -8.19
CA ALA A 130 6.14 20.50 -9.59
C ALA A 130 7.62 20.85 -9.81
N ILE A 131 8.25 21.59 -8.88
CA ILE A 131 9.69 21.89 -8.91
C ILE A 131 10.49 20.67 -8.47
N ARG A 132 10.00 19.92 -7.48
CA ARG A 132 10.64 18.66 -7.05
C ARG A 132 10.73 17.64 -8.17
N GLU A 133 9.68 17.51 -9.00
CA GLU A 133 9.69 16.63 -10.17
C GLU A 133 10.83 16.99 -11.14
N GLN A 134 11.00 18.28 -11.43
CA GLN A 134 12.07 18.77 -12.31
C GLN A 134 13.46 18.54 -11.70
N TRP A 135 13.65 18.88 -10.43
CA TRP A 135 14.91 18.66 -9.72
C TRP A 135 15.28 17.19 -9.62
N LEU A 136 14.29 16.33 -9.38
CA LEU A 136 14.49 14.90 -9.34
C LEU A 136 14.88 14.35 -10.71
N ALA A 137 14.21 14.79 -11.77
CA ALA A 137 14.56 14.40 -13.15
C ALA A 137 16.00 14.81 -13.49
N GLU A 138 16.42 16.02 -13.10
CA GLU A 138 17.80 16.49 -13.30
C GLU A 138 18.82 15.66 -12.48
N GLY A 139 18.53 15.42 -11.20
CA GLY A 139 19.38 14.58 -10.34
C GLY A 139 19.53 13.16 -10.88
N LEU A 140 18.42 12.54 -11.31
CA LEU A 140 18.39 11.19 -11.87
C LEU A 140 19.06 11.09 -13.25
N SER A 141 19.13 12.18 -14.03
CA SER A 141 19.87 12.21 -15.31
C SER A 141 21.36 11.99 -15.12
N ARG A 142 21.91 12.31 -13.94
CA ARG A 142 23.31 12.16 -13.53
C ARG A 142 23.62 10.78 -12.92
N VAL A 143 22.62 9.90 -12.79
CA VAL A 143 22.75 8.52 -12.31
C VAL A 143 22.72 7.58 -13.52
N SER A 144 23.66 6.64 -13.61
CA SER A 144 23.68 5.68 -14.71
C SER A 144 22.46 4.75 -14.69
N GLU A 145 22.08 4.21 -15.86
CA GLU A 145 20.99 3.23 -15.94
C GLU A 145 21.38 1.86 -15.37
N GLN A 146 22.70 1.57 -15.28
CA GLN A 146 23.22 0.38 -14.57
C GLN A 146 23.02 0.47 -13.05
N GLN A 147 22.99 1.67 -12.47
CA GLN A 147 22.72 1.84 -11.04
C GLN A 147 21.22 1.86 -10.77
N ILE A 148 20.49 2.67 -11.53
CA ILE A 148 19.03 2.81 -11.41
C ILE A 148 18.41 2.73 -12.80
N PRO A 149 17.67 1.66 -13.12
CA PRO A 149 17.07 1.48 -14.43
C PRO A 149 16.00 2.54 -14.72
N ARG A 150 15.81 2.81 -16.02
CA ARG A 150 14.92 3.89 -16.49
C ARG A 150 13.49 3.79 -15.93
N TRP A 151 12.93 2.58 -15.84
CA TRP A 151 11.59 2.37 -15.33
C TRP A 151 11.43 2.82 -13.84
N LEU A 152 12.47 2.61 -13.01
CA LEU A 152 12.45 3.02 -11.62
C LEU A 152 12.66 4.53 -11.47
N LYS A 153 13.51 5.14 -12.31
CA LYS A 153 13.67 6.60 -12.38
C LYS A 153 12.35 7.29 -12.68
N LEU A 154 11.60 6.79 -13.66
CA LEU A 154 10.28 7.32 -14.03
C LEU A 154 9.28 7.16 -12.88
N HIS A 155 9.28 6.00 -12.21
CA HIS A 155 8.39 5.76 -11.07
C HIS A 155 8.69 6.68 -9.87
N TRP A 156 9.97 6.97 -9.62
CA TRP A 156 10.36 7.91 -8.55
C TRP A 156 9.91 9.34 -8.85
N GLN A 157 9.91 9.77 -10.12
CA GLN A 157 9.46 11.10 -10.54
C GLN A 157 7.97 11.34 -10.23
N GLU A 158 7.15 10.31 -10.20
CA GLU A 158 5.74 10.37 -9.81
C GLU A 158 5.55 10.43 -8.27
N GLU A 159 6.61 10.21 -7.49
CA GLU A 159 6.53 9.99 -6.06
C GLU A 159 7.36 11.02 -5.25
N VAL A 160 7.30 12.32 -5.62
CA VAL A 160 8.10 13.41 -5.03
C VAL A 160 7.61 13.94 -3.68
N ASN A 161 6.49 13.45 -3.18
CA ASN A 161 5.95 13.84 -1.88
C ASN A 161 6.63 13.07 -0.72
N TYR A 162 6.32 13.45 0.52
CA TYR A 162 6.87 12.84 1.72
C TYR A 162 6.59 11.33 1.84
N SER A 163 7.45 10.64 2.59
CA SER A 163 7.39 9.19 2.78
C SER A 163 6.20 8.77 3.63
N PHE A 164 6.11 9.25 4.87
CA PHE A 164 5.13 8.77 5.87
C PHE A 164 3.73 9.37 5.67
N PRO A 165 2.67 8.56 5.74
CA PRO A 165 2.65 7.11 5.59
C PRO A 165 2.61 6.69 4.12
N SER A 166 2.81 5.38 3.85
CA SER A 166 2.75 4.80 2.50
C SER A 166 1.34 4.76 1.94
N GLY A 167 1.08 5.52 0.87
CA GLY A 167 -0.23 5.53 0.21
C GLY A 167 -0.62 4.20 -0.42
N HIS A 168 0.31 3.52 -1.09
CA HIS A 168 0.09 2.20 -1.69
C HIS A 168 -0.16 1.14 -0.60
N SER A 169 0.62 1.14 0.48
CA SER A 169 0.44 0.19 1.57
C SER A 169 -0.89 0.37 2.30
N ILE A 170 -1.28 1.62 2.60
CA ILE A 170 -2.57 1.88 3.28
C ILE A 170 -3.75 1.45 2.39
N ALA A 171 -3.69 1.71 1.07
CA ALA A 171 -4.71 1.29 0.12
C ALA A 171 -4.79 -0.25 0.00
N ALA A 172 -3.65 -0.93 -0.24
CA ALA A 172 -3.59 -2.38 -0.33
C ALA A 172 -4.13 -3.07 0.92
N MET A 173 -3.73 -2.58 2.10
CA MET A 173 -4.17 -3.14 3.39
C MET A 173 -5.64 -2.84 3.68
N THR A 174 -6.16 -1.67 3.28
CA THR A 174 -7.61 -1.36 3.39
C THR A 174 -8.42 -2.30 2.52
N ILE A 175 -8.01 -2.48 1.27
CA ILE A 175 -8.65 -3.41 0.32
C ILE A 175 -8.58 -4.83 0.86
N ALA A 176 -7.40 -5.32 1.21
CA ALA A 176 -7.23 -6.69 1.69
C ALA A 176 -8.02 -6.96 2.96
N ALA A 177 -7.98 -6.07 3.96
CA ALA A 177 -8.75 -6.23 5.20
C ALA A 177 -10.26 -6.29 4.93
N PHE A 178 -10.77 -5.37 4.10
CA PHE A 178 -12.18 -5.35 3.72
C PHE A 178 -12.61 -6.68 3.07
N PHE A 179 -11.91 -7.08 2.00
CA PHE A 179 -12.31 -8.27 1.23
C PHE A 179 -11.99 -9.59 1.96
N CYS A 180 -10.85 -9.71 2.66
CA CYS A 180 -10.52 -10.90 3.45
C CYS A 180 -11.57 -11.15 4.53
N LEU A 181 -11.99 -10.12 5.26
CA LEU A 181 -13.03 -10.25 6.30
C LEU A 181 -14.39 -10.65 5.71
N LEU A 182 -14.77 -10.12 4.55
CA LEU A 182 -16.01 -10.51 3.88
C LEU A 182 -15.93 -11.96 3.36
N LEU A 183 -14.86 -12.32 2.69
CA LEU A 183 -14.65 -13.67 2.16
C LEU A 183 -14.62 -14.71 3.28
N ALA A 184 -13.89 -14.44 4.34
CA ALA A 184 -13.81 -15.33 5.49
C ALA A 184 -15.15 -15.41 6.26
N TYR A 185 -15.90 -14.31 6.37
CA TYR A 185 -17.26 -14.30 6.90
C TYR A 185 -18.20 -15.23 6.11
N ARG A 186 -18.03 -15.29 4.79
CA ARG A 186 -18.78 -16.17 3.88
C ARG A 186 -18.16 -17.56 3.74
N ARG A 187 -17.19 -17.91 4.59
CA ARG A 187 -16.51 -19.22 4.57
C ARG A 187 -15.93 -19.55 3.20
N ALA A 188 -15.37 -18.55 2.52
CA ALA A 188 -14.60 -18.77 1.30
C ALA A 188 -13.37 -19.64 1.59
N SER A 189 -12.78 -20.21 0.55
CA SER A 189 -11.55 -21.01 0.70
C SER A 189 -10.47 -20.23 1.44
N PRO A 190 -9.83 -20.80 2.47
CA PRO A 190 -8.72 -20.16 3.18
C PRO A 190 -7.60 -19.72 2.23
N TRP A 191 -7.33 -20.48 1.18
CA TRP A 191 -6.32 -20.12 0.16
C TRP A 191 -6.61 -18.80 -0.54
N LEU A 192 -7.87 -18.50 -0.80
CA LEU A 192 -8.26 -17.21 -1.40
C LEU A 192 -7.98 -16.04 -0.46
N VAL A 193 -8.30 -16.22 0.82
CA VAL A 193 -8.03 -15.20 1.85
C VAL A 193 -6.52 -15.02 2.03
N THR A 194 -5.75 -16.12 2.08
CA THR A 194 -4.30 -16.08 2.21
C THR A 194 -3.63 -15.46 0.99
N ALA A 195 -4.08 -15.80 -0.22
CA ALA A 195 -3.54 -15.22 -1.45
C ALA A 195 -3.76 -13.71 -1.52
N LEU A 196 -4.96 -13.25 -1.14
CA LEU A 196 -5.28 -11.83 -1.09
C LEU A 196 -4.47 -11.09 -0.01
N ALA A 197 -4.29 -11.69 1.15
CA ALA A 197 -3.43 -11.13 2.20
C ALA A 197 -1.96 -11.09 1.75
N GLY A 198 -1.47 -12.17 1.13
CA GLY A 198 -0.14 -12.26 0.56
C GLY A 198 0.13 -11.16 -0.48
N TRP A 199 -0.86 -10.88 -1.36
CA TRP A 199 -0.76 -9.76 -2.30
C TRP A 199 -0.56 -8.42 -1.59
N ALA A 200 -1.36 -8.09 -0.56
CA ALA A 200 -1.24 -6.82 0.13
C ALA A 200 0.09 -6.68 0.88
N VAL A 201 0.55 -7.77 1.52
CA VAL A 201 1.88 -7.84 2.16
C VAL A 201 2.98 -7.63 1.10
N ALA A 202 2.89 -8.30 -0.05
CA ALA A 202 3.86 -8.15 -1.13
C ALA A 202 3.89 -6.71 -1.70
N VAL A 203 2.74 -6.03 -1.80
CA VAL A 203 2.69 -4.59 -2.12
C VAL A 203 3.44 -3.77 -1.07
N CYS A 204 3.30 -4.05 0.23
CA CYS A 204 4.05 -3.35 1.28
C CYS A 204 5.56 -3.54 1.11
N TYR A 205 6.01 -4.77 0.88
CA TYR A 205 7.43 -5.07 0.66
C TYR A 205 7.97 -4.42 -0.61
N SER A 206 7.18 -4.36 -1.69
CA SER A 206 7.61 -3.69 -2.91
C SER A 206 7.98 -2.23 -2.68
N ARG A 207 7.30 -1.54 -1.75
CA ARG A 207 7.61 -0.13 -1.43
C ARG A 207 8.93 0.04 -0.70
N LEU A 208 9.35 -0.97 0.10
CA LEU A 208 10.68 -1.00 0.72
C LEU A 208 11.77 -1.25 -0.30
N LEU A 209 11.57 -2.31 -1.11
CA LEU A 209 12.57 -2.79 -2.08
C LEU A 209 12.86 -1.77 -3.19
N LEU A 210 11.87 -0.94 -3.54
CA LEU A 210 12.01 0.13 -4.53
C LEU A 210 12.48 1.47 -3.93
N GLY A 211 12.86 1.52 -2.67
CA GLY A 211 13.40 2.71 -2.01
C GLY A 211 12.40 3.83 -1.74
N LEU A 212 11.10 3.53 -1.74
CA LEU A 212 10.04 4.54 -1.67
C LEU A 212 9.58 4.83 -0.25
N HIS A 213 9.71 3.87 0.66
CA HIS A 213 9.20 3.98 2.02
C HIS A 213 10.11 3.29 3.03
N TRP A 214 10.04 3.76 4.27
CA TRP A 214 10.68 3.16 5.43
C TRP A 214 9.83 2.03 6.03
N PRO A 215 10.43 1.08 6.76
CA PRO A 215 9.67 0.03 7.46
C PRO A 215 8.58 0.59 8.39
N ALA A 216 8.84 1.71 9.08
CA ALA A 216 7.86 2.37 9.94
C ALA A 216 6.63 2.87 9.15
N ASP A 217 6.84 3.40 7.93
CA ASP A 217 5.76 3.88 7.07
C ASP A 217 4.80 2.76 6.73
N ILE A 218 5.33 1.61 6.29
CA ILE A 218 4.50 0.48 5.88
C ILE A 218 3.84 -0.21 7.07
N LEU A 219 4.47 -0.24 8.25
CA LEU A 219 3.85 -0.78 9.45
C LEU A 219 2.67 0.09 9.91
N ALA A 220 2.85 1.40 10.02
CA ALA A 220 1.79 2.34 10.35
C ALA A 220 0.66 2.27 9.31
N SER A 221 0.99 2.23 8.02
CA SER A 221 0.03 2.10 6.92
C SER A 221 -0.75 0.79 6.98
N SER A 222 -0.10 -0.31 7.37
CA SER A 222 -0.74 -1.62 7.50
C SER A 222 -1.77 -1.62 8.62
N LEU A 223 -1.44 -1.03 9.77
CA LEU A 223 -2.36 -0.89 10.90
C LEU A 223 -3.55 0.00 10.57
N LEU A 224 -3.30 1.17 9.99
CA LEU A 224 -4.34 2.11 9.56
C LEU A 224 -5.23 1.49 8.47
N GLY A 225 -4.63 0.89 7.45
CA GLY A 225 -5.37 0.25 6.38
C GLY A 225 -6.23 -0.91 6.87
N PHE A 226 -5.68 -1.75 7.76
CA PHE A 226 -6.46 -2.81 8.40
C PHE A 226 -7.66 -2.24 9.17
N LEU A 227 -7.46 -1.18 9.95
CA LEU A 227 -8.52 -0.55 10.74
C LEU A 227 -9.67 -0.06 9.83
N PHE A 228 -9.36 0.70 8.79
CA PHE A 228 -10.38 1.22 7.88
C PHE A 228 -11.09 0.10 7.10
N GLY A 229 -10.35 -0.86 6.58
CA GLY A 229 -10.93 -2.01 5.88
C GLY A 229 -11.82 -2.86 6.78
N ALA A 230 -11.41 -3.08 8.03
CA ALA A 230 -12.19 -3.83 9.01
C ALA A 230 -13.47 -3.10 9.42
N LEU A 231 -13.42 -1.78 9.59
CA LEU A 231 -14.61 -0.96 9.87
C LEU A 231 -15.62 -1.00 8.71
N GLY A 232 -15.14 -0.88 7.46
CA GLY A 232 -15.98 -1.02 6.27
C GLY A 232 -16.63 -2.40 6.17
N ALA A 233 -15.84 -3.47 6.33
CA ALA A 233 -16.34 -4.84 6.31
C ALA A 233 -17.35 -5.12 7.42
N TRP A 234 -17.08 -4.62 8.63
CA TRP A 234 -18.01 -4.73 9.76
C TRP A 234 -19.34 -4.03 9.47
N GLY A 235 -19.31 -2.82 8.89
CA GLY A 235 -20.51 -2.07 8.50
C GLY A 235 -21.37 -2.87 7.52
N PHE A 236 -20.77 -3.44 6.48
CA PHE A 236 -21.47 -4.27 5.50
C PHE A 236 -22.03 -5.56 6.13
N ILE A 237 -21.23 -6.28 6.92
CA ILE A 237 -21.67 -7.52 7.60
C ILE A 237 -22.83 -7.22 8.56
N ARG A 238 -22.78 -6.10 9.27
CA ARG A 238 -23.87 -5.68 10.18
C ARG A 238 -25.18 -5.43 9.43
N TRP A 239 -25.09 -4.78 8.27
CA TRP A 239 -26.24 -4.57 7.40
C TRP A 239 -26.79 -5.90 6.86
N ASP A 240 -25.91 -6.78 6.38
CA ASP A 240 -26.28 -8.09 5.83
C ASP A 240 -27.03 -8.94 6.86
N ARG A 241 -26.60 -8.96 8.12
CA ARG A 241 -27.25 -9.67 9.23
C ARG A 241 -28.65 -9.13 9.61
N ARG A 242 -28.88 -7.84 9.46
CA ARG A 242 -30.20 -7.25 9.77
C ARG A 242 -31.26 -7.57 8.73
N LYS A 243 -30.86 -8.07 7.59
CA LYS A 243 -31.74 -8.44 6.48
C LYS A 243 -31.98 -9.97 6.40
N LEU A 244 -31.36 -10.74 7.30
CA LEU A 244 -31.65 -12.16 7.53
C LEU A 244 -32.79 -12.33 8.48
#